data_9663a5594a088b45d60fe85ccf885536
#
_entry.id   9663a5594a088b45d60fe85ccf885536
#
_cell.length_a   1.000
_cell.length_b   1.000
_cell.length_c   1.000
_cell.angle_alpha   90.00
_cell.angle_beta   90.00
_cell.angle_gamma   90.00
#
_symmetry.space_group_name_H-M   'P 1'
#
loop_
_entity.id
_entity.type
_entity.pdbx_description
1 polymer ?
#
loop_
_entity_poly.entity_id
_entity_poly.type
_entity_poly.pdbx_seq_one_letter_code
_entity_poly.pdbx_strand_id
1 'polypeptide(L)' 'YRVPVCSDLPFIDAKILEIPNPNHPYGIRGVGECSIVPPLAAIGNAVSNAVGVRLNHVPMSPPRILKALDDEAGA' A
#
# COMPACT_ATOMS: atom_id res chain seq x y z
N TYR A 1 -12.56 12.00 -11.10
CA TYR A 1 -12.18 11.19 -9.95
C TYR A 1 -10.96 10.35 -10.30
N ARG A 2 -9.99 10.36 -9.39
CA ARG A 2 -8.69 9.73 -9.66
C ARG A 2 -8.68 8.26 -9.24
N VAL A 3 -9.18 7.41 -10.10
CA VAL A 3 -9.16 5.96 -9.89
C VAL A 3 -8.10 5.36 -10.83
N PRO A 4 -7.18 4.56 -10.33
CA PRO A 4 -6.22 3.89 -11.19
C PRO A 4 -6.93 3.01 -12.21
N VAL A 5 -6.45 3.04 -13.44
CA VAL A 5 -6.94 2.16 -14.50
C VAL A 5 -5.87 1.11 -14.82
N CYS A 6 -6.23 0.12 -15.60
CA CYS A 6 -5.35 -1.02 -15.86
C CYS A 6 -3.97 -0.60 -16.39
N SER A 7 -3.93 0.43 -17.22
CA SER A 7 -2.66 0.92 -17.79
C SER A 7 -1.76 1.64 -16.77
N ASP A 8 -2.30 2.01 -15.62
CA ASP A 8 -1.52 2.68 -14.57
C ASP A 8 -0.74 1.70 -13.71
N LEU A 9 -1.03 0.42 -13.83
CA LEU A 9 -0.46 -0.60 -12.97
C LEU A 9 0.65 -1.36 -13.67
N PRO A 10 1.80 -1.54 -13.00
CA PRO A 10 2.84 -2.42 -13.52
C PRO A 10 2.45 -3.88 -13.31
N PHE A 11 3.37 -4.79 -13.59
CA PHE A 11 3.19 -6.20 -13.30
C PHE A 11 2.91 -6.39 -11.80
N ILE A 12 1.84 -7.14 -11.49
CA ILE A 12 1.49 -7.47 -10.11
C ILE A 12 1.95 -8.88 -9.82
N ASP A 13 2.94 -9.01 -8.94
CA ASP A 13 3.45 -10.29 -8.50
C ASP A 13 2.69 -10.75 -7.25
N ALA A 14 1.68 -11.59 -7.45
CA ALA A 14 0.88 -12.09 -6.35
C ALA A 14 1.49 -13.39 -5.79
N LYS A 15 1.74 -13.39 -4.49
CA LYS A 15 2.30 -14.55 -3.78
C LYS A 15 1.32 -15.03 -2.73
N ILE A 16 0.99 -16.31 -2.79
CA ILE A 16 0.06 -16.92 -1.87
C ILE A 16 0.84 -17.77 -0.87
N LEU A 17 0.69 -17.44 0.42
CA LEU A 17 1.31 -18.21 1.48
C LEU A 17 0.35 -19.30 1.93
N GLU A 18 0.68 -20.53 1.62
CA GLU A 18 -0.18 -21.68 1.94
C GLU A 18 0.21 -22.27 3.29
N ILE A 19 -0.29 -21.65 4.36
CA ILE A 19 -0.07 -22.12 5.73
C ILE A 19 -1.37 -22.75 6.22
N PRO A 20 -1.47 -24.09 6.31
CA PRO A 20 -2.70 -24.74 6.70
C PRO A 20 -3.05 -24.47 8.16
N ASN A 21 -4.35 -24.38 8.44
CA ASN A 21 -4.86 -24.25 9.80
C ASN A 21 -5.13 -25.67 10.35
N PRO A 22 -4.43 -26.10 11.38
CA PRO A 22 -4.61 -27.46 11.91
C PRO A 22 -5.97 -27.68 12.59
N ASN A 23 -6.69 -26.61 12.91
CA ASN A 23 -7.96 -26.67 13.64
C ASN A 23 -9.19 -26.64 12.72
N HIS A 24 -9.00 -26.60 11.41
CA HIS A 24 -10.10 -26.56 10.47
C HIS A 24 -9.97 -27.63 9.38
N PRO A 25 -11.12 -28.13 8.89
CA PRO A 25 -11.10 -29.09 7.76
C PRO A 25 -10.38 -28.48 6.55
N TYR A 26 -9.62 -29.32 5.86
CA TYR A 26 -8.84 -28.91 4.68
C TYR A 26 -7.80 -27.82 4.95
N GLY A 27 -7.55 -27.49 6.21
CA GLY A 27 -6.59 -26.44 6.56
C GLY A 27 -7.00 -25.04 6.15
N ILE A 28 -8.29 -24.81 5.96
CA ILE A 28 -8.79 -23.52 5.46
C ILE A 28 -8.65 -22.39 6.48
N ARG A 29 -8.48 -21.18 5.97
CA ARG A 29 -8.42 -19.96 6.78
C ARG A 29 -9.35 -18.91 6.19
N GLY A 30 -9.90 -18.08 7.07
CA GLY A 30 -10.69 -16.94 6.63
C GLY A 30 -9.82 -15.86 6.03
N VAL A 31 -10.35 -15.13 5.02
CA VAL A 31 -9.59 -14.09 4.35
C VAL A 31 -10.45 -12.83 4.09
N GLY A 32 -11.61 -12.75 4.78
CA GLY A 32 -12.60 -11.70 4.55
C GLY A 32 -12.02 -10.32 4.27
N GLU A 33 -11.58 -9.61 5.32
CA GLU A 33 -11.06 -8.24 5.17
C GLU A 33 -9.58 -8.11 5.53
N CYS A 34 -8.90 -9.22 5.75
CA CYS A 34 -7.49 -9.15 6.15
C CYS A 34 -6.60 -8.56 5.04
N SER A 35 -7.00 -8.66 3.79
CA SER A 35 -6.25 -8.13 2.67
C SER A 35 -6.36 -6.62 2.52
N ILE A 36 -7.32 -5.98 3.18
CA ILE A 36 -7.49 -4.52 3.09
C ILE A 36 -6.74 -3.76 4.18
N VAL A 37 -6.20 -4.46 5.16
CA VAL A 37 -5.49 -3.84 6.28
C VAL A 37 -4.13 -3.27 5.87
N PRO A 38 -3.26 -4.00 5.15
CA PRO A 38 -1.91 -3.52 4.85
C PRO A 38 -1.77 -2.50 3.72
N PRO A 39 -2.72 -2.32 2.76
CA PRO A 39 -2.50 -1.43 1.62
C PRO A 39 -2.13 0.00 1.98
N LEU A 40 -2.76 0.60 2.99
CA LEU A 40 -2.46 1.97 3.40
C LEU A 40 -0.98 2.14 3.79
N ALA A 41 -0.50 1.27 4.66
CA ALA A 41 0.89 1.30 5.11
C ALA A 41 1.86 0.94 3.97
N ALA A 42 1.47 -0.02 3.13
CA ALA A 42 2.30 -0.45 2.01
C ALA A 42 2.52 0.70 1.02
N ILE A 43 1.44 1.42 0.68
CA ILE A 43 1.52 2.57 -0.22
C ILE A 43 2.30 3.71 0.44
N GLY A 44 2.05 3.97 1.72
CA GLY A 44 2.80 4.98 2.46
C GLY A 44 4.30 4.70 2.45
N ASN A 45 4.69 3.46 2.66
CA ASN A 45 6.08 3.05 2.61
C ASN A 45 6.67 3.17 1.20
N ALA A 46 5.90 2.81 0.18
CA ALA A 46 6.34 2.90 -1.21
C ALA A 46 6.56 4.36 -1.62
N VAL A 47 5.64 5.25 -1.26
CA VAL A 47 5.79 6.68 -1.54
C VAL A 47 7.00 7.24 -0.81
N SER A 48 7.16 6.92 0.48
CA SER A 48 8.31 7.36 1.26
C SER A 48 9.63 6.89 0.65
N ASN A 49 9.67 5.65 0.19
CA ASN A 49 10.85 5.09 -0.46
C ASN A 49 11.15 5.80 -1.79
N ALA A 50 10.10 6.17 -2.52
CA ALA A 50 10.27 6.81 -3.83
C ALA A 50 10.73 8.27 -3.73
N VAL A 51 10.17 9.02 -2.76
CA VAL A 51 10.41 10.47 -2.67
C VAL A 51 11.36 10.87 -1.54
N GLY A 52 11.67 9.95 -0.64
CA GLY A 52 12.59 10.20 0.46
C GLY A 52 12.00 10.96 1.64
N VAL A 53 10.70 11.21 1.64
CA VAL A 53 10.01 11.95 2.70
C VAL A 53 8.85 11.10 3.21
N ARG A 54 8.64 11.10 4.53
CA ARG A 54 7.52 10.37 5.15
C ARG A 54 6.28 11.27 5.20
N LEU A 55 5.19 10.83 4.57
CA LEU A 55 3.89 11.45 4.71
C LEU A 55 3.05 10.64 5.70
N ASN A 56 2.42 11.32 6.64
CA ASN A 56 1.63 10.68 7.69
C ASN A 56 0.13 10.93 7.54
N HIS A 57 -0.28 11.52 6.44
CA HIS A 57 -1.68 11.84 6.16
C HIS A 57 -2.08 11.33 4.79
N VAL A 58 -3.32 10.91 4.68
CA VAL A 58 -3.92 10.49 3.40
C VAL A 58 -5.09 11.42 3.07
N PRO A 59 -5.43 11.58 1.80
CA PRO A 59 -4.76 11.00 0.63
C PRO A 59 -3.39 11.63 0.36
N MET A 60 -2.46 10.82 -0.14
CA MET A 60 -1.14 11.29 -0.55
C MET A 60 -1.20 11.81 -1.98
N SER A 61 -1.96 12.90 -2.15
CA SER A 61 -2.18 13.51 -3.46
C SER A 61 -0.93 14.25 -3.94
N PRO A 62 -0.79 14.48 -5.25
CA PRO A 62 0.38 15.19 -5.77
C PRO A 62 0.69 16.52 -5.07
N PRO A 63 -0.31 17.41 -4.80
CA PRO A 63 0.00 18.63 -4.05
C PRO A 63 0.57 18.40 -2.66
N ARG A 64 0.08 17.37 -1.97
CA ARG A 64 0.59 17.04 -0.62
C ARG A 64 2.00 16.49 -0.66
N ILE A 65 2.31 15.67 -1.66
CA ILE A 65 3.66 15.16 -1.85
C ILE A 65 4.61 16.30 -2.19
N LEU A 66 4.21 17.19 -3.08
CA LEU A 66 5.02 18.33 -3.45
C LEU A 66 5.29 19.24 -2.25
N LYS A 67 4.27 19.50 -1.44
CA LYS A 67 4.44 20.31 -0.23
C LYS A 67 5.43 19.66 0.73
N ALA A 68 5.32 18.35 0.93
CA ALA A 68 6.24 17.62 1.80
C ALA A 68 7.68 17.71 1.30
N LEU A 69 7.90 17.62 0.01
CA LEU A 69 9.21 17.76 -0.61
C LEU A 69 9.76 19.18 -0.44
N ASP A 70 8.92 20.19 -0.64
CA ASP A 70 9.30 21.59 -0.48
C ASP A 70 9.65 21.91 0.97
N ASP A 71 8.88 21.41 1.92
CA ASP A 71 9.14 21.60 3.36
C ASP A 71 10.47 20.95 3.75
N GLU A 72 10.76 19.76 3.23
CA GLU A 72 12.04 19.08 3.49
C GLU A 72 13.22 19.85 2.88
N ALA A 73 13.05 20.34 1.66
CA ALA A 73 14.09 21.11 0.98
C ALA A 73 14.32 22.48 1.61
N GLY A 74 13.28 23.06 2.24
CA GLY A 74 13.35 24.36 2.91
C GLY A 74 13.84 24.30 4.34
N ALA A 75 14.02 23.09 4.88
CA ALA A 75 14.44 22.90 6.28
C ALA A 75 15.93 23.07 6.52
#